data_1d4f5805452099d46265f94d7071314c
#
_entry.id   1d4f5805452099d46265f94d7071314c
#
_cell.length_a   1.000
_cell.length_b   1.000
_cell.length_c   1.000
_cell.angle_alpha   90.00
_cell.angle_beta   90.00
_cell.angle_gamma   90.00
#
_symmetry.space_group_name_H-M   'P 1'
#
loop_
_entity.id
_entity.type
_entity.pdbx_description
1 polymer ?
#
loop_
_entity_poly.entity_id
_entity_poly.type
_entity_poly.pdbx_seq_one_letter_code
_entity_poly.pdbx_strand_id
1 'polypeptide(L)'
;MKKISDYCFCAVCETYFTKQMQDNGCTVLQMYKPLPKFFKALRKLHYKTKIPGFRIWLNELPKNIDSKKVFVVYASDYSREYVKMLREKTNAVIYFWYNNIIETDGMFHDNLKVKNLIPSSFDESDCERFEMYHNTQYYFSSINLPDAPICYDVSCICKDKGRGPVLLKLENYLNSLGLRTYFHICRDNTSSENSGIDYKPQISYDEILKIVAQSKVIIDLTQEKQNGLTLRPLEAIFFKKKLITNNINIERCRFYNKNNICVIDTENIQIPITFFSSSYEEIGKDNISYYDFKQWLFRFDDVIQGEENDN
;
A
#
# COMPACT_ATOMS: atom_id res chain seq x y z
N MET A 1 -11.42 -17.37 -19.06
CA MET A 1 -10.30 -17.50 -18.11
C MET A 1 -9.64 -16.14 -17.97
N LYS A 2 -9.54 -15.62 -16.73
CA LYS A 2 -8.95 -14.31 -16.42
C LYS A 2 -7.47 -14.26 -16.85
N LYS A 3 -7.08 -13.20 -17.57
CA LYS A 3 -5.69 -12.99 -17.98
C LYS A 3 -5.18 -11.66 -17.46
N ILE A 4 -3.99 -11.60 -16.91
CA ILE A 4 -3.40 -10.34 -16.42
C ILE A 4 -3.34 -9.27 -17.53
N SER A 5 -3.18 -9.70 -18.78
CA SER A 5 -3.17 -8.80 -19.94
C SER A 5 -4.48 -8.05 -20.19
N ASP A 6 -5.60 -8.52 -19.62
CA ASP A 6 -6.92 -7.86 -19.72
C ASP A 6 -7.02 -6.62 -18.80
N TYR A 7 -6.10 -6.49 -17.83
CA TYR A 7 -6.06 -5.41 -16.85
C TYR A 7 -5.05 -4.33 -17.24
N CYS A 8 -5.37 -3.11 -16.86
CA CYS A 8 -4.48 -1.97 -16.98
C CYS A 8 -4.43 -1.21 -15.67
N PHE A 9 -3.24 -1.01 -15.13
CA PHE A 9 -3.00 -0.24 -13.93
C PHE A 9 -2.55 1.18 -14.31
N CYS A 10 -3.24 2.20 -13.82
CA CYS A 10 -2.91 3.60 -14.08
C CYS A 10 -2.29 4.23 -12.82
N ALA A 11 -0.99 4.45 -12.87
CA ALA A 11 -0.17 4.92 -11.76
C ALA A 11 0.15 6.42 -11.86
N VAL A 12 0.40 7.03 -10.71
CA VAL A 12 0.83 8.44 -10.61
C VAL A 12 2.25 8.64 -11.14
N CYS A 13 3.13 7.70 -10.85
CA CYS A 13 4.53 7.71 -11.29
C CYS A 13 5.10 6.28 -11.27
N GLU A 14 6.25 6.11 -11.88
CA GLU A 14 7.00 4.86 -11.76
C GLU A 14 7.53 4.67 -10.34
N THR A 15 7.36 3.47 -9.81
CA THR A 15 7.82 3.04 -8.49
C THR A 15 8.37 1.62 -8.59
N TYR A 16 9.00 1.13 -7.53
CA TYR A 16 9.40 -0.27 -7.43
C TYR A 16 8.21 -1.21 -7.70
N PHE A 17 7.06 -0.94 -7.08
CA PHE A 17 5.86 -1.78 -7.22
C PHE A 17 5.23 -1.73 -8.60
N THR A 18 5.24 -0.58 -9.29
CA THR A 18 4.75 -0.51 -10.66
C THR A 18 5.63 -1.30 -11.64
N LYS A 19 6.93 -1.37 -11.39
CA LYS A 19 7.82 -2.27 -12.13
C LYS A 19 7.49 -3.72 -11.87
N GLN A 20 7.27 -4.12 -10.60
CA GLN A 20 6.84 -5.47 -10.27
C GLN A 20 5.52 -5.85 -10.94
N MET A 21 4.55 -4.92 -11.06
CA MET A 21 3.32 -5.16 -11.83
C MET A 21 3.63 -5.48 -13.30
N GLN A 22 4.51 -4.71 -13.93
CA GLN A 22 4.92 -4.93 -15.33
C GLN A 22 5.64 -6.26 -15.52
N ASP A 23 6.57 -6.60 -14.62
CA ASP A 23 7.32 -7.86 -14.62
C ASP A 23 6.38 -9.07 -14.44
N ASN A 24 5.25 -8.88 -13.75
CA ASN A 24 4.19 -9.88 -13.62
C ASN A 24 3.16 -9.84 -14.77
N GLY A 25 3.42 -9.09 -15.84
CA GLY A 25 2.62 -9.08 -17.09
C GLY A 25 1.42 -8.12 -17.09
N CYS A 26 1.27 -7.27 -16.07
CA CYS A 26 0.23 -6.26 -16.05
C CYS A 26 0.64 -5.04 -16.92
N THR A 27 -0.29 -4.52 -17.70
CA THR A 27 -0.07 -3.24 -18.39
C THR A 27 -0.12 -2.12 -17.36
N VAL A 28 0.94 -1.32 -17.26
CA VAL A 28 1.00 -0.15 -16.38
C VAL A 28 1.15 1.11 -17.20
N LEU A 29 0.26 2.06 -17.02
CA LEU A 29 0.29 3.38 -17.62
C LEU A 29 0.62 4.43 -16.56
N GLN A 30 1.54 5.32 -16.88
CA GLN A 30 1.79 6.49 -16.05
C GLN A 30 0.83 7.60 -16.48
N MET A 31 0.02 8.09 -15.52
CA MET A 31 -0.99 9.09 -15.82
C MET A 31 -0.39 10.45 -16.17
N TYR A 32 0.77 10.79 -15.61
CA TYR A 32 1.34 12.13 -15.74
C TYR A 32 2.64 12.13 -16.52
N LYS A 33 2.81 13.18 -17.33
CA LYS A 33 4.09 13.45 -17.98
C LYS A 33 5.20 13.63 -16.94
N PRO A 34 6.41 13.07 -17.17
CA PRO A 34 7.55 13.34 -16.31
C PRO A 34 7.93 14.83 -16.44
N LEU A 35 7.96 15.54 -15.31
CA LEU A 35 8.17 16.97 -15.29
C LEU A 35 9.24 17.38 -14.27
N PRO A 36 10.09 18.37 -14.57
CA PRO A 36 10.94 19.04 -13.59
C PRO A 36 10.14 19.64 -12.42
N LYS A 37 10.80 19.86 -11.28
CA LYS A 37 10.14 20.37 -10.05
C LYS A 37 9.32 21.64 -10.28
N PHE A 38 9.83 22.59 -11.07
CA PHE A 38 9.14 23.82 -11.39
C PHE A 38 7.79 23.56 -12.09
N PHE A 39 7.76 22.72 -13.11
CA PHE A 39 6.51 22.38 -13.84
C PHE A 39 5.54 21.58 -12.98
N LYS A 40 6.02 20.79 -12.03
CA LYS A 40 5.14 20.14 -11.03
C LYS A 40 4.42 21.18 -10.17
N ALA A 41 5.09 22.26 -9.80
CA ALA A 41 4.45 23.38 -9.07
C ALA A 41 3.39 24.10 -9.93
N LEU A 42 3.69 24.36 -11.21
CA LEU A 42 2.74 24.93 -12.15
C LEU A 42 1.51 24.04 -12.36
N ARG A 43 1.71 22.73 -12.50
CA ARG A 43 0.61 21.75 -12.57
C ARG A 43 -0.29 21.83 -11.33
N LYS A 44 0.32 21.90 -10.13
CA LYS A 44 -0.44 22.04 -8.87
C LYS A 44 -1.23 23.36 -8.83
N LEU A 45 -0.65 24.45 -9.30
CA LEU A 45 -1.34 25.75 -9.40
C LEU A 45 -2.47 25.68 -10.41
N HIS A 46 -2.23 25.13 -11.62
CA HIS A 46 -3.26 24.95 -12.66
C HIS A 46 -4.46 24.16 -12.12
N TYR A 47 -4.20 23.06 -11.39
CA TYR A 47 -5.27 22.26 -10.78
C TYR A 47 -6.08 23.09 -9.76
N LYS A 48 -5.40 23.84 -8.88
CA LYS A 48 -6.06 24.66 -7.85
C LYS A 48 -6.91 25.78 -8.42
N THR A 49 -6.47 26.39 -9.51
CA THR A 49 -7.18 27.50 -10.17
C THR A 49 -8.34 27.04 -11.05
N LYS A 50 -8.48 25.70 -11.24
CA LYS A 50 -9.54 25.09 -12.09
C LYS A 50 -9.58 25.63 -13.52
N ILE A 51 -8.47 26.19 -14.02
CA ILE A 51 -8.36 26.65 -15.41
C ILE A 51 -8.57 25.47 -16.35
N PRO A 52 -9.31 25.62 -17.46
CA PRO A 52 -9.48 24.55 -18.46
C PRO A 52 -8.15 24.10 -19.07
N GLY A 53 -8.12 22.88 -19.63
CA GLY A 53 -6.95 22.37 -20.34
C GLY A 53 -5.96 21.57 -19.49
N PHE A 54 -6.35 21.11 -18.31
CA PHE A 54 -5.48 20.33 -17.43
C PHE A 54 -4.83 19.09 -18.11
N ARG A 55 -5.45 18.57 -19.17
CA ARG A 55 -4.96 17.40 -19.93
C ARG A 55 -3.55 17.59 -20.53
N ILE A 56 -3.06 18.80 -20.70
CA ILE A 56 -1.68 19.08 -21.15
C ILE A 56 -0.62 18.41 -20.25
N TRP A 57 -0.95 18.17 -18.99
CA TRP A 57 -0.08 17.54 -17.99
C TRP A 57 -0.14 16.01 -17.98
N LEU A 58 -1.12 15.44 -18.67
CA LEU A 58 -1.37 14.01 -18.69
C LEU A 58 -0.67 13.35 -19.88
N ASN A 59 -0.29 12.08 -19.69
CA ASN A 59 0.16 11.26 -20.80
C ASN A 59 -1.02 10.88 -21.71
N GLU A 60 -0.73 10.70 -22.98
CA GLU A 60 -1.70 10.20 -23.95
C GLU A 60 -2.03 8.74 -23.68
N LEU A 61 -3.24 8.35 -24.03
CA LEU A 61 -3.68 6.96 -23.97
C LEU A 61 -3.18 6.18 -25.18
N PRO A 62 -2.72 4.93 -25.01
CA PRO A 62 -2.38 4.06 -26.13
C PRO A 62 -3.55 3.88 -27.10
N LYS A 63 -3.27 3.70 -28.39
CA LYS A 63 -4.30 3.54 -29.43
C LYS A 63 -5.19 2.31 -29.21
N ASN A 64 -4.65 1.25 -28.59
CA ASN A 64 -5.34 -0.02 -28.32
C ASN A 64 -5.87 -0.11 -26.88
N ILE A 65 -6.11 1.01 -26.23
CA ILE A 65 -6.55 1.04 -24.84
C ILE A 65 -7.90 0.36 -24.63
N ASP A 66 -8.76 0.39 -25.63
CA ASP A 66 -10.07 -0.24 -25.67
C ASP A 66 -10.04 -1.78 -25.61
N SER A 67 -8.89 -2.40 -25.88
CA SER A 67 -8.70 -3.84 -25.71
C SER A 67 -8.68 -4.32 -24.26
N LYS A 68 -8.55 -3.40 -23.31
CA LYS A 68 -8.52 -3.71 -21.86
C LYS A 68 -9.94 -3.80 -21.31
N LYS A 69 -10.15 -4.77 -20.41
CA LYS A 69 -11.47 -5.02 -19.79
C LYS A 69 -11.63 -4.28 -18.48
N VAL A 70 -10.55 -4.12 -17.74
CA VAL A 70 -10.53 -3.54 -16.39
C VAL A 70 -9.39 -2.56 -16.24
N PHE A 71 -9.69 -1.40 -15.70
CA PHE A 71 -8.72 -0.41 -15.30
C PHE A 71 -8.71 -0.25 -13.79
N VAL A 72 -7.53 -0.26 -13.19
CA VAL A 72 -7.33 0.12 -11.78
C VAL A 72 -6.55 1.43 -11.79
N VAL A 73 -7.21 2.51 -11.39
CA VAL A 73 -6.65 3.86 -11.42
C VAL A 73 -6.32 4.31 -10.01
N TYR A 74 -5.07 4.61 -9.72
CA TYR A 74 -4.69 5.20 -8.43
C TYR A 74 -5.44 6.52 -8.20
N ALA A 75 -6.21 6.55 -7.12
CA ALA A 75 -6.93 7.74 -6.70
C ALA A 75 -5.96 8.85 -6.29
N SER A 76 -6.08 9.99 -6.92
CA SER A 76 -5.39 11.22 -6.58
C SER A 76 -6.20 12.41 -7.10
N ASP A 77 -5.93 13.60 -6.60
CA ASP A 77 -6.61 14.82 -7.03
C ASP A 77 -6.65 15.00 -8.55
N TYR A 78 -5.55 14.66 -9.21
CA TYR A 78 -5.40 14.86 -10.65
C TYR A 78 -5.89 13.69 -11.50
N SER A 79 -6.05 12.49 -10.94
CA SER A 79 -6.45 11.29 -11.68
C SER A 79 -7.87 11.37 -12.23
N ARG A 80 -8.71 12.26 -11.70
CA ARG A 80 -10.07 12.50 -12.19
C ARG A 80 -10.10 12.86 -13.68
N GLU A 81 -9.22 13.73 -14.13
CA GLU A 81 -9.16 14.11 -15.55
C GLU A 81 -8.65 12.95 -16.42
N TYR A 82 -7.77 12.10 -15.89
CA TYR A 82 -7.32 10.91 -16.59
C TYR A 82 -8.44 9.88 -16.74
N VAL A 83 -9.26 9.69 -15.69
CA VAL A 83 -10.46 8.84 -15.75
C VAL A 83 -11.45 9.32 -16.81
N LYS A 84 -11.69 10.62 -16.93
CA LYS A 84 -12.54 11.18 -17.99
C LYS A 84 -11.97 10.87 -19.38
N MET A 85 -10.66 11.01 -19.57
CA MET A 85 -9.99 10.66 -20.83
C MET A 85 -10.13 9.16 -21.14
N LEU A 86 -9.98 8.28 -20.14
CA LEU A 86 -10.21 6.84 -20.30
C LEU A 86 -11.64 6.58 -20.77
N ARG A 87 -12.64 7.19 -20.12
CA ARG A 87 -14.05 6.98 -20.45
C ARG A 87 -14.41 7.41 -21.87
N GLU A 88 -13.75 8.42 -22.44
CA GLU A 88 -13.91 8.82 -23.82
C GLU A 88 -13.41 7.76 -24.84
N LYS A 89 -12.56 6.83 -24.41
CA LYS A 89 -11.91 5.83 -25.25
C LYS A 89 -12.40 4.40 -25.03
N THR A 90 -12.97 4.10 -23.88
CA THR A 90 -13.39 2.73 -23.53
C THR A 90 -14.61 2.72 -22.62
N ASN A 91 -15.43 1.67 -22.74
CA ASN A 91 -16.54 1.38 -21.82
C ASN A 91 -16.17 0.37 -20.73
N ALA A 92 -14.91 -0.04 -20.65
CA ALA A 92 -14.42 -0.98 -19.64
C ALA A 92 -14.68 -0.46 -18.21
N VAL A 93 -14.71 -1.37 -17.24
CA VAL A 93 -14.86 -1.00 -15.83
C VAL A 93 -13.61 -0.29 -15.34
N ILE A 94 -13.80 0.77 -14.57
CA ILE A 94 -12.72 1.54 -13.95
C ILE A 94 -12.88 1.47 -12.45
N TYR A 95 -11.94 0.81 -11.77
CA TYR A 95 -11.80 0.89 -10.32
C TYR A 95 -10.95 2.09 -9.95
N PHE A 96 -11.52 3.01 -9.18
CA PHE A 96 -10.83 4.19 -8.67
C PHE A 96 -10.25 3.83 -7.30
N TRP A 97 -8.98 3.41 -7.28
CA TRP A 97 -8.33 2.75 -6.17
C TRP A 97 -7.67 3.73 -5.20
N TYR A 98 -8.19 3.80 -3.98
CA TYR A 98 -7.58 4.53 -2.88
C TYR A 98 -6.56 3.64 -2.18
N ASN A 99 -5.30 4.05 -2.21
CA ASN A 99 -4.17 3.35 -1.58
C ASN A 99 -3.69 4.02 -0.28
N ASN A 100 -4.45 5.01 0.21
CA ASN A 100 -4.34 5.65 1.51
C ASN A 100 -5.74 5.83 2.07
N ILE A 101 -5.85 5.95 3.40
CA ILE A 101 -7.10 6.28 4.06
C ILE A 101 -7.63 7.63 3.58
N ILE A 102 -8.94 7.75 3.53
CA ILE A 102 -9.64 8.99 3.16
C ILE A 102 -9.89 9.78 4.44
N GLU A 103 -8.90 10.54 4.88
CA GLU A 103 -9.00 11.28 6.15
C GLU A 103 -9.96 12.44 6.09
N THR A 104 -9.96 13.20 5.01
CA THR A 104 -10.80 14.39 4.81
C THR A 104 -10.79 14.88 3.36
N ASP A 105 -11.84 15.52 2.97
CA ASP A 105 -11.85 16.71 2.11
C ASP A 105 -11.26 16.67 0.71
N GLY A 106 -11.47 15.82 -0.12
CA GLY A 106 -11.19 16.25 -1.47
C GLY A 106 -10.78 15.20 -2.46
N MET A 107 -10.52 14.01 -2.02
CA MET A 107 -10.29 12.90 -2.95
C MET A 107 -11.57 12.15 -3.31
N PHE A 108 -12.72 12.76 -3.03
CA PHE A 108 -14.00 12.11 -3.24
C PHE A 108 -14.28 11.88 -4.72
N HIS A 109 -14.66 10.65 -4.99
CA HIS A 109 -15.21 10.23 -6.27
C HIS A 109 -16.63 10.78 -6.52
N ASP A 110 -17.36 11.29 -5.51
CA ASP A 110 -18.75 11.75 -5.57
C ASP A 110 -19.02 12.77 -6.68
N ASN A 111 -18.04 13.58 -7.00
CA ASN A 111 -18.14 14.55 -8.10
C ASN A 111 -17.67 13.97 -9.46
N LEU A 112 -17.27 12.70 -9.49
CA LEU A 112 -16.79 12.03 -10.69
C LEU A 112 -17.92 11.24 -11.34
N LYS A 113 -18.93 11.92 -11.89
CA LYS A 113 -20.05 11.28 -12.59
C LYS A 113 -19.56 10.62 -13.89
N VAL A 114 -18.94 9.46 -13.76
CA VAL A 114 -18.39 8.68 -14.86
C VAL A 114 -19.05 7.30 -14.85
N LYS A 115 -19.62 6.88 -15.98
CA LYS A 115 -20.26 5.57 -16.13
C LYS A 115 -19.23 4.43 -15.91
N ASN A 116 -19.64 3.32 -15.31
CA ASN A 116 -18.82 2.13 -15.02
C ASN A 116 -17.56 2.48 -14.21
N LEU A 117 -17.66 3.41 -13.26
CA LEU A 117 -16.62 3.73 -12.31
C LEU A 117 -17.04 3.18 -10.95
N ILE A 118 -16.15 2.37 -10.35
CA ILE A 118 -16.33 1.78 -9.04
C ILE A 118 -15.24 2.33 -8.11
N PRO A 119 -15.59 3.16 -7.12
CA PRO A 119 -14.64 3.56 -6.10
C PRO A 119 -14.27 2.35 -5.25
N SER A 120 -12.99 2.25 -4.88
CA SER A 120 -12.48 1.09 -4.15
C SER A 120 -11.34 1.48 -3.22
N SER A 121 -11.25 0.83 -2.07
CA SER A 121 -10.23 1.06 -1.05
C SER A 121 -9.74 -0.25 -0.44
N PHE A 122 -8.57 -0.18 0.20
CA PHE A 122 -8.03 -1.26 1.02
C PHE A 122 -8.49 -1.17 2.49
N ASP A 123 -9.06 -0.05 2.89
CA ASP A 123 -9.53 0.19 4.25
C ASP A 123 -11.03 -0.09 4.35
N GLU A 124 -11.41 -1.05 5.20
CA GLU A 124 -12.80 -1.47 5.37
C GLU A 124 -13.68 -0.32 5.88
N SER A 125 -13.16 0.51 6.79
CA SER A 125 -13.91 1.64 7.34
C SER A 125 -14.20 2.72 6.29
N ASP A 126 -13.26 2.96 5.36
CA ASP A 126 -13.50 3.85 4.24
C ASP A 126 -14.56 3.25 3.29
N CYS A 127 -14.51 1.93 3.07
CA CYS A 127 -15.48 1.26 2.20
C CYS A 127 -16.89 1.32 2.78
N GLU A 128 -17.06 1.07 4.07
CA GLU A 128 -18.34 1.20 4.76
C GLU A 128 -18.86 2.64 4.77
N ARG A 129 -17.98 3.61 5.07
CA ARG A 129 -18.34 5.02 5.17
C ARG A 129 -18.74 5.64 3.85
N PHE A 130 -18.13 5.22 2.75
CA PHE A 130 -18.25 5.85 1.43
C PHE A 130 -18.83 4.92 0.37
N GLU A 131 -19.42 3.78 0.78
CA GLU A 131 -20.05 2.79 -0.13
C GLU A 131 -19.12 2.38 -1.27
N MET A 132 -17.86 2.00 -0.92
CA MET A 132 -16.85 1.63 -1.88
C MET A 132 -16.62 0.12 -1.91
N TYR A 133 -16.12 -0.37 -3.03
CA TYR A 133 -15.66 -1.75 -3.14
C TYR A 133 -14.40 -1.97 -2.32
N HIS A 134 -14.45 -2.94 -1.39
CA HIS A 134 -13.29 -3.34 -0.62
C HIS A 134 -12.44 -4.36 -1.38
N ASN A 135 -11.14 -4.08 -1.51
CA ASN A 135 -10.12 -5.05 -1.86
C ASN A 135 -8.92 -4.86 -0.92
N THR A 136 -8.26 -5.93 -0.52
CA THR A 136 -7.14 -5.85 0.42
C THR A 136 -5.93 -5.15 -0.18
N GLN A 137 -4.92 -4.85 0.64
CA GLN A 137 -3.56 -4.64 0.10
C GLN A 137 -3.04 -5.92 -0.55
N TYR A 138 -1.99 -5.78 -1.34
CA TYR A 138 -1.36 -6.86 -2.10
C TYR A 138 0.17 -6.79 -2.00
N TYR A 139 0.79 -7.92 -2.28
CA TYR A 139 2.23 -8.04 -2.40
C TYR A 139 2.59 -8.93 -3.61
N PHE A 140 3.88 -9.18 -3.82
CA PHE A 140 4.34 -9.95 -4.98
C PHE A 140 5.15 -11.16 -4.53
N SER A 141 4.69 -12.36 -4.85
CA SER A 141 5.44 -13.59 -4.63
C SER A 141 6.74 -13.69 -5.44
N SER A 142 6.88 -12.83 -6.47
CA SER A 142 8.09 -12.72 -7.28
C SER A 142 9.23 -11.96 -6.61
N ILE A 143 8.96 -11.20 -5.55
CA ILE A 143 10.01 -10.47 -4.81
C ILE A 143 10.69 -11.43 -3.84
N ASN A 144 12.01 -11.51 -3.92
CA ASN A 144 12.84 -12.31 -3.04
C ASN A 144 13.71 -11.40 -2.17
N LEU A 145 13.97 -11.84 -0.94
CA LEU A 145 14.98 -11.20 -0.11
C LEU A 145 16.38 -11.54 -0.62
N PRO A 146 17.34 -10.62 -0.54
CA PRO A 146 18.74 -10.96 -0.76
C PRO A 146 19.22 -11.92 0.32
N ASP A 147 20.19 -12.77 -0.03
CA ASP A 147 20.85 -13.62 0.95
C ASP A 147 21.70 -12.75 1.89
N ALA A 148 21.42 -12.81 3.19
CA ALA A 148 22.10 -12.03 4.20
C ALA A 148 22.05 -12.70 5.58
N PRO A 149 23.10 -12.59 6.39
CA PRO A 149 23.08 -13.09 7.76
C PRO A 149 22.11 -12.27 8.62
N ILE A 150 21.53 -12.90 9.62
CA ILE A 150 20.67 -12.22 10.60
C ILE A 150 21.55 -11.33 11.51
N CYS A 151 21.35 -10.03 11.40
CA CYS A 151 22.04 -9.02 12.19
C CYS A 151 21.16 -8.47 13.32
N TYR A 152 19.85 -8.41 13.08
CA TYR A 152 18.88 -7.76 13.98
C TYR A 152 17.86 -8.79 14.46
N ASP A 153 17.54 -8.72 15.75
CA ASP A 153 16.40 -9.48 16.27
C ASP A 153 15.08 -8.78 15.89
N VAL A 154 15.07 -7.44 15.87
CA VAL A 154 13.88 -6.65 15.48
C VAL A 154 14.30 -5.45 14.61
N SER A 155 13.56 -5.18 13.55
CA SER A 155 13.70 -3.94 12.78
C SER A 155 12.40 -3.18 12.57
N CYS A 156 12.51 -1.85 12.52
CA CYS A 156 11.43 -0.92 12.21
C CYS A 156 11.89 0.06 11.14
N ILE A 157 11.20 0.10 10.00
CA ILE A 157 11.51 1.05 8.92
C ILE A 157 10.22 1.78 8.56
N CYS A 158 10.12 3.06 8.89
CA CYS A 158 8.90 3.83 8.67
C CYS A 158 9.17 5.34 8.56
N LYS A 159 8.15 6.09 8.15
CA LYS A 159 8.06 7.53 8.42
C LYS A 159 7.47 7.73 9.80
N ASP A 160 7.80 8.85 10.43
CA ASP A 160 7.29 9.19 11.77
C ASP A 160 5.76 9.22 11.80
N LYS A 161 5.14 10.03 10.98
CA LYS A 161 3.68 10.18 10.89
C LYS A 161 3.01 10.42 12.25
N GLY A 162 3.65 11.19 13.13
CA GLY A 162 3.19 11.51 14.48
C GLY A 162 3.37 10.39 15.50
N ARG A 163 4.03 9.27 15.15
CA ARG A 163 4.23 8.10 16.03
C ARG A 163 5.55 8.14 16.80
N GLY A 164 6.33 9.21 16.67
CA GLY A 164 7.64 9.35 17.27
C GLY A 164 7.72 8.89 18.72
N PRO A 165 6.86 9.37 19.64
CA PRO A 165 6.87 8.94 21.04
C PRO A 165 6.69 7.43 21.24
N VAL A 166 5.78 6.82 20.48
CA VAL A 166 5.51 5.37 20.54
C VAL A 166 6.68 4.58 19.98
N LEU A 167 7.27 5.04 18.87
CA LEU A 167 8.44 4.41 18.26
C LEU A 167 9.64 4.40 19.21
N LEU A 168 9.91 5.52 19.87
CA LEU A 168 10.97 5.62 20.86
C LEU A 168 10.72 4.74 22.11
N LYS A 169 9.46 4.74 22.59
CA LYS A 169 9.06 3.88 23.73
C LYS A 169 9.25 2.40 23.39
N LEU A 170 8.86 1.98 22.17
CA LEU A 170 9.01 0.59 21.73
C LEU A 170 10.49 0.21 21.54
N GLU A 171 11.30 1.08 20.96
CA GLU A 171 12.75 0.86 20.79
C GLU A 171 13.43 0.67 22.14
N ASN A 172 13.16 1.56 23.09
CA ASN A 172 13.71 1.48 24.45
C ASN A 172 13.27 0.20 25.16
N TYR A 173 12.01 -0.19 25.03
CA TYR A 173 11.49 -1.44 25.59
C TYR A 173 12.23 -2.66 25.01
N LEU A 174 12.37 -2.75 23.70
CA LEU A 174 13.07 -3.87 23.06
C LEU A 174 14.56 -3.92 23.44
N ASN A 175 15.23 -2.76 23.51
CA ASN A 175 16.62 -2.65 23.96
C ASN A 175 16.78 -3.10 25.43
N SER A 176 15.81 -2.79 26.31
CA SER A 176 15.82 -3.24 27.71
C SER A 176 15.72 -4.76 27.85
N LEU A 177 15.18 -5.45 26.85
CA LEU A 177 15.15 -6.93 26.77
C LEU A 177 16.47 -7.53 26.22
N GLY A 178 17.47 -6.69 25.92
CA GLY A 178 18.74 -7.14 25.36
C GLY A 178 18.69 -7.53 23.88
N LEU A 179 17.65 -7.12 23.15
CA LEU A 179 17.49 -7.42 21.72
C LEU A 179 18.31 -6.46 20.86
N ARG A 180 18.87 -6.97 19.76
CA ARG A 180 19.56 -6.17 18.74
C ARG A 180 18.49 -5.53 17.85
N THR A 181 18.26 -4.23 18.03
CA THR A 181 17.26 -3.48 17.29
C THR A 181 17.87 -2.66 16.14
N TYR A 182 17.07 -2.40 15.10
CA TYR A 182 17.39 -1.46 14.04
C TYR A 182 16.18 -0.61 13.72
N PHE A 183 16.20 0.66 14.12
CA PHE A 183 15.15 1.62 13.81
C PHE A 183 15.61 2.60 12.75
N HIS A 184 14.92 2.63 11.61
CA HIS A 184 15.12 3.55 10.52
C HIS A 184 13.87 4.41 10.34
N ILE A 185 13.83 5.51 11.07
CA ILE A 185 12.68 6.42 11.09
C ILE A 185 13.01 7.62 10.23
N CYS A 186 12.18 7.87 9.21
CA CYS A 186 12.33 9.04 8.36
C CYS A 186 11.43 10.18 8.86
N ARG A 187 11.99 11.40 8.84
CA ARG A 187 11.25 12.61 9.18
C ARG A 187 10.14 12.90 8.15
N ASP A 188 9.04 13.46 8.59
CA ASP A 188 8.00 14.05 7.77
C ASP A 188 7.43 15.34 8.41
N ASN A 189 6.33 15.85 7.88
CA ASN A 189 5.73 17.12 8.34
C ASN A 189 5.07 17.05 9.73
N THR A 190 4.92 15.87 10.28
CA THR A 190 4.34 15.64 11.63
C THR A 190 5.43 15.47 12.70
N SER A 191 6.69 15.36 12.29
CA SER A 191 7.81 15.07 13.18
C SER A 191 8.18 16.28 14.06
N SER A 192 8.31 16.03 15.37
CA SER A 192 8.79 17.04 16.33
C SER A 192 10.32 17.18 16.29
N GLU A 193 10.83 18.39 16.45
CA GLU A 193 12.28 18.65 16.57
C GLU A 193 12.86 18.08 17.86
N ASN A 194 12.06 18.02 18.93
CA ASN A 194 12.47 17.55 20.25
C ASN A 194 12.03 16.12 20.53
N SER A 195 11.85 15.29 19.50
CA SER A 195 11.35 13.91 19.64
C SER A 195 12.33 12.94 20.31
N GLY A 196 13.62 13.26 20.37
CA GLY A 196 14.68 12.33 20.78
C GLY A 196 15.00 11.23 19.76
N ILE A 197 14.40 11.28 18.57
CA ILE A 197 14.61 10.32 17.49
C ILE A 197 15.77 10.77 16.59
N ASP A 198 16.68 9.86 16.30
CA ASP A 198 17.69 10.00 15.24
C ASP A 198 17.04 9.73 13.87
N TYR A 199 16.48 10.79 13.27
CA TYR A 199 15.83 10.69 11.96
C TYR A 199 16.85 10.44 10.86
N LYS A 200 16.55 9.44 10.02
CA LYS A 200 17.37 9.00 8.90
C LYS A 200 16.78 9.43 7.55
N PRO A 201 17.62 9.57 6.51
CA PRO A 201 17.13 9.87 5.16
C PRO A 201 16.26 8.73 4.61
N GLN A 202 15.42 9.03 3.61
CA GLN A 202 14.68 7.98 2.91
C GLN A 202 15.65 7.06 2.16
N ILE A 203 15.37 5.77 2.21
CA ILE A 203 16.10 4.71 1.52
C ILE A 203 15.26 4.09 0.43
N SER A 204 15.92 3.46 -0.54
CA SER A 204 15.28 2.71 -1.61
C SER A 204 14.58 1.46 -1.08
N TYR A 205 13.64 0.91 -1.85
CA TYR A 205 12.99 -0.33 -1.46
C TYR A 205 13.96 -1.51 -1.44
N ASP A 206 14.97 -1.53 -2.30
CA ASP A 206 16.02 -2.54 -2.29
C ASP A 206 16.86 -2.51 -0.99
N GLU A 207 17.10 -1.32 -0.44
CA GLU A 207 17.74 -1.18 0.87
C GLU A 207 16.83 -1.66 2.01
N ILE A 208 15.51 -1.39 1.91
CA ILE A 208 14.53 -1.95 2.85
C ILE A 208 14.57 -3.48 2.83
N LEU A 209 14.58 -4.10 1.65
CA LEU A 209 14.64 -5.56 1.53
C LEU A 209 15.90 -6.16 2.15
N LYS A 210 17.07 -5.48 2.06
CA LYS A 210 18.31 -5.90 2.74
C LYS A 210 18.15 -5.89 4.26
N ILE A 211 17.54 -4.85 4.83
CA ILE A 211 17.32 -4.76 6.27
C ILE A 211 16.31 -5.83 6.73
N VAL A 212 15.24 -6.03 5.97
CA VAL A 212 14.26 -7.08 6.23
C VAL A 212 14.92 -8.48 6.16
N ALA A 213 15.81 -8.71 5.19
CA ALA A 213 16.58 -9.96 5.10
C ALA A 213 17.38 -10.24 6.37
N GLN A 214 18.03 -9.21 6.91
CA GLN A 214 18.86 -9.26 8.11
C GLN A 214 18.08 -9.31 9.43
N SER A 215 16.75 -9.29 9.40
CA SER A 215 15.89 -9.19 10.59
C SER A 215 15.10 -10.47 10.83
N LYS A 216 14.88 -10.84 12.11
CA LYS A 216 13.96 -11.93 12.48
C LYS A 216 12.51 -11.44 12.57
N VAL A 217 12.32 -10.29 13.18
CA VAL A 217 11.03 -9.65 13.42
C VAL A 217 11.01 -8.27 12.77
N ILE A 218 9.89 -7.91 12.15
CA ILE A 218 9.66 -6.57 11.61
C ILE A 218 8.50 -5.89 12.34
N ILE A 219 8.53 -4.57 12.40
CA ILE A 219 7.51 -3.77 13.09
C ILE A 219 6.66 -3.04 12.07
N ASP A 220 5.35 -3.06 12.29
CA ASP A 220 4.36 -2.22 11.63
C ASP A 220 3.50 -1.49 12.67
N LEU A 221 3.73 -0.21 12.85
CA LEU A 221 2.80 0.63 13.61
C LEU A 221 1.92 1.41 12.64
N THR A 222 0.61 1.21 12.71
CA THR A 222 -0.36 1.97 11.92
C THR A 222 -0.61 3.34 12.53
N GLN A 223 -1.12 4.27 11.72
CA GLN A 223 -1.60 5.57 12.20
C GLN A 223 -2.94 5.38 12.92
N GLU A 224 -3.30 6.33 13.78
CA GLU A 224 -4.67 6.40 14.28
C GLU A 224 -5.66 6.37 13.10
N LYS A 225 -6.78 5.68 13.28
CA LYS A 225 -7.86 5.53 12.30
C LYS A 225 -7.54 4.69 11.06
N GLN A 226 -6.34 4.17 10.90
CA GLN A 226 -6.04 3.25 9.80
C GLN A 226 -6.36 1.81 10.24
N ASN A 227 -7.40 1.24 9.67
CA ASN A 227 -7.85 -0.13 9.94
C ASN A 227 -7.34 -1.12 8.88
N GLY A 228 -7.09 -0.66 7.67
CA GLY A 228 -6.59 -1.49 6.58
C GLY A 228 -5.13 -1.91 6.76
N LEU A 229 -4.76 -3.00 6.08
CA LEU A 229 -3.39 -3.50 6.07
C LEU A 229 -2.45 -2.52 5.38
N THR A 230 -1.27 -2.32 5.97
CA THR A 230 -0.13 -1.71 5.27
C THR A 230 0.62 -2.77 4.45
N LEU A 231 1.70 -2.39 3.78
CA LEU A 231 2.56 -3.37 3.10
C LEU A 231 3.38 -4.23 4.06
N ARG A 232 3.69 -3.74 5.25
CA ARG A 232 4.59 -4.40 6.20
C ARG A 232 4.09 -5.76 6.70
N PRO A 233 2.81 -5.95 7.06
CA PRO A 233 2.28 -7.28 7.36
C PRO A 233 2.40 -8.26 6.19
N LEU A 234 2.23 -7.79 4.96
CA LEU A 234 2.39 -8.64 3.79
C LEU A 234 3.86 -9.02 3.57
N GLU A 235 4.80 -8.10 3.72
CA GLU A 235 6.23 -8.44 3.72
C GLU A 235 6.55 -9.50 4.79
N ALA A 236 5.97 -9.38 5.99
CA ALA A 236 6.17 -10.37 7.04
C ALA A 236 5.79 -11.78 6.60
N ILE A 237 4.60 -11.96 6.03
CA ILE A 237 4.12 -13.28 5.63
C ILE A 237 4.82 -13.83 4.37
N PHE A 238 5.10 -12.99 3.38
CA PHE A 238 5.77 -13.39 2.15
C PHE A 238 7.23 -13.78 2.40
N PHE A 239 7.89 -13.11 3.36
CA PHE A 239 9.30 -13.36 3.71
C PHE A 239 9.49 -14.20 4.96
N LYS A 240 8.42 -14.76 5.51
CA LYS A 240 8.45 -15.59 6.72
C LYS A 240 9.16 -14.89 7.90
N LYS A 241 8.87 -13.61 8.08
CA LYS A 241 9.31 -12.82 9.22
C LYS A 241 8.19 -12.71 10.25
N LYS A 242 8.55 -12.67 11.53
CA LYS A 242 7.56 -12.34 12.56
C LYS A 242 7.22 -10.85 12.53
N LEU A 243 6.06 -10.51 13.02
CA LEU A 243 5.52 -9.15 12.99
C LEU A 243 5.10 -8.68 14.39
N ILE A 244 5.49 -7.47 14.74
CA ILE A 244 4.90 -6.72 15.85
C ILE A 244 4.06 -5.60 15.26
N THR A 245 2.80 -5.47 15.68
CA THR A 245 1.89 -4.44 15.17
C THR A 245 0.93 -3.95 16.24
N ASN A 246 0.41 -2.73 16.09
CA ASN A 246 -0.69 -2.20 16.90
C ASN A 246 -2.06 -2.34 16.21
N ASN A 247 -2.11 -2.90 15.00
CA ASN A 247 -3.36 -3.07 14.28
C ASN A 247 -4.08 -4.35 14.72
N ILE A 248 -5.09 -4.21 15.58
CA ILE A 248 -5.89 -5.35 16.07
C ILE A 248 -6.67 -6.05 14.95
N ASN A 249 -7.03 -5.35 13.89
CA ASN A 249 -7.78 -5.94 12.77
C ASN A 249 -6.99 -7.01 12.00
N ILE A 250 -5.67 -7.09 12.22
CA ILE A 250 -4.84 -8.15 11.63
C ILE A 250 -5.30 -9.55 12.09
N GLU A 251 -5.95 -9.65 13.26
CA GLU A 251 -6.47 -10.92 13.79
C GLU A 251 -7.57 -11.53 12.92
N ARG A 252 -8.24 -10.71 12.10
CA ARG A 252 -9.25 -11.16 11.12
C ARG A 252 -8.66 -11.62 9.79
N CYS A 253 -7.37 -11.39 9.57
CA CYS A 253 -6.71 -11.74 8.33
C CYS A 253 -6.51 -13.26 8.20
N ARG A 254 -6.64 -13.79 6.97
CA ARG A 254 -6.47 -15.22 6.67
C ARG A 254 -5.10 -15.78 7.09
N PHE A 255 -4.10 -14.92 7.19
CA PHE A 255 -2.74 -15.29 7.55
C PHE A 255 -2.42 -15.11 9.04
N TYR A 256 -3.37 -14.67 9.85
CA TYR A 256 -3.10 -14.44 11.26
C TYR A 256 -2.68 -15.73 11.98
N ASN A 257 -1.55 -15.62 12.69
CA ASN A 257 -1.04 -16.65 13.57
C ASN A 257 -0.35 -15.98 14.76
N LYS A 258 -0.84 -16.22 15.96
CA LYS A 258 -0.35 -15.61 17.20
C LYS A 258 1.14 -15.90 17.51
N ASN A 259 1.71 -16.96 16.94
CA ASN A 259 3.11 -17.29 17.10
C ASN A 259 4.01 -16.48 16.14
N ASN A 260 3.43 -15.95 15.05
CA ASN A 260 4.13 -15.13 14.07
C ASN A 260 3.82 -13.63 14.23
N ILE A 261 2.67 -13.28 14.79
CA ILE A 261 2.17 -11.91 14.87
C ILE A 261 1.83 -11.56 16.31
N CYS A 262 2.51 -10.56 16.85
CA CYS A 262 2.26 -10.02 18.17
C CYS A 262 1.55 -8.67 18.01
N VAL A 263 0.29 -8.58 18.46
CA VAL A 263 -0.46 -7.34 18.54
C VAL A 263 -0.14 -6.69 19.87
N ILE A 264 0.26 -5.42 19.85
CA ILE A 264 0.65 -4.67 21.05
C ILE A 264 -0.30 -3.51 21.32
N ASP A 265 -0.51 -3.24 22.61
CA ASP A 265 -1.04 -1.98 23.07
C ASP A 265 0.12 -0.97 23.19
N THR A 266 0.02 0.17 22.48
CA THR A 266 1.04 1.22 22.48
C THR A 266 1.15 1.96 23.82
N GLU A 267 0.09 1.97 24.61
CA GLU A 267 0.10 2.56 25.95
C GLU A 267 0.76 1.62 26.97
N ASN A 268 0.60 0.31 26.81
CA ASN A 268 1.16 -0.70 27.70
C ASN A 268 1.85 -1.81 26.91
N ILE A 269 3.07 -1.54 26.43
CA ILE A 269 3.82 -2.46 25.60
C ILE A 269 4.26 -3.68 26.41
N GLN A 270 3.75 -4.85 26.05
CA GLN A 270 4.13 -6.14 26.62
C GLN A 270 4.27 -7.18 25.49
N ILE A 271 5.46 -7.73 25.33
CA ILE A 271 5.75 -8.75 24.32
C ILE A 271 6.38 -9.95 25.04
N PRO A 272 5.79 -11.14 24.96
CA PRO A 272 6.39 -12.33 25.58
C PRO A 272 7.78 -12.60 25.01
N ILE A 273 8.77 -12.84 25.87
CA ILE A 273 10.15 -13.10 25.41
C ILE A 273 10.22 -14.34 24.51
N THR A 274 9.32 -15.29 24.72
CA THR A 274 9.18 -16.49 23.89
C THR A 274 8.80 -16.17 22.44
N PHE A 275 8.17 -15.00 22.19
CA PHE A 275 7.88 -14.55 20.83
C PHE A 275 9.14 -14.39 20.00
N PHE A 276 10.23 -13.88 20.58
CA PHE A 276 11.49 -13.66 19.87
C PHE A 276 12.33 -14.93 19.68
N SER A 277 12.15 -15.93 20.56
CA SER A 277 12.92 -17.18 20.54
C SER A 277 12.24 -18.33 19.78
N SER A 278 10.91 -18.29 19.64
CA SER A 278 10.18 -19.34 18.91
C SER A 278 10.38 -19.22 17.38
N SER A 279 10.38 -20.37 16.69
CA SER A 279 10.46 -20.43 15.25
C SER A 279 9.21 -19.81 14.57
N TYR A 280 9.36 -19.37 13.31
CA TYR A 280 8.23 -19.00 12.47
C TYR A 280 7.38 -20.24 12.17
N GLU A 281 6.09 -20.13 12.29
CA GLU A 281 5.15 -21.19 11.91
C GLU A 281 4.66 -20.97 10.49
N GLU A 282 4.65 -22.04 9.69
CA GLU A 282 4.23 -21.96 8.29
C GLU A 282 2.76 -21.59 8.15
N ILE A 283 2.49 -20.62 7.31
CA ILE A 283 1.13 -20.22 6.95
C ILE A 283 0.74 -20.96 5.66
N GLY A 284 -0.49 -21.44 5.59
CA GLY A 284 -1.00 -22.15 4.43
C GLY A 284 -0.85 -21.31 3.14
N LYS A 285 -0.41 -21.96 2.06
CA LYS A 285 -0.12 -21.28 0.78
C LYS A 285 -1.34 -20.50 0.24
N ASP A 286 -2.55 -21.02 0.40
CA ASP A 286 -3.77 -20.35 -0.07
C ASP A 286 -4.04 -19.05 0.69
N ASN A 287 -3.72 -19.03 1.99
CA ASN A 287 -3.85 -17.83 2.81
C ASN A 287 -2.88 -16.72 2.40
N ILE A 288 -1.67 -17.08 1.97
CA ILE A 288 -0.68 -16.13 1.45
C ILE A 288 -1.05 -15.70 0.03
N SER A 289 -1.39 -16.66 -0.84
CA SER A 289 -1.69 -16.39 -2.25
C SER A 289 -2.88 -15.46 -2.43
N TYR A 290 -3.82 -15.43 -1.48
CA TYR A 290 -4.92 -14.47 -1.47
C TYR A 290 -4.43 -13.01 -1.56
N TYR A 291 -3.27 -12.69 -0.99
CA TYR A 291 -2.65 -11.36 -1.00
C TYR A 291 -1.65 -11.17 -2.13
N ASP A 292 -1.41 -12.19 -2.96
CA ASP A 292 -0.55 -12.05 -4.14
C ASP A 292 -1.21 -11.12 -5.17
N PHE A 293 -0.38 -10.28 -5.81
CA PHE A 293 -0.82 -9.28 -6.79
C PHE A 293 -1.77 -9.83 -7.86
N LYS A 294 -1.49 -11.03 -8.37
CA LYS A 294 -2.33 -11.66 -9.39
C LYS A 294 -3.72 -11.97 -8.87
N GLN A 295 -3.83 -12.56 -7.69
CA GLN A 295 -5.12 -12.88 -7.08
C GLN A 295 -5.86 -11.62 -6.65
N TRP A 296 -5.15 -10.64 -6.12
CA TRP A 296 -5.69 -9.32 -5.81
C TRP A 296 -6.29 -8.65 -7.04
N LEU A 297 -5.56 -8.65 -8.16
CA LEU A 297 -6.02 -8.04 -9.41
C LEU A 297 -7.28 -8.73 -9.95
N PHE A 298 -7.35 -10.05 -9.85
CA PHE A 298 -8.48 -10.84 -10.35
C PHE A 298 -9.77 -10.68 -9.52
N ARG A 299 -9.68 -10.23 -8.27
CA ARG A 299 -10.87 -9.94 -7.46
C ARG A 299 -11.68 -8.74 -7.98
N PHE A 300 -11.08 -7.85 -8.73
CA PHE A 300 -11.83 -6.77 -9.37
C PHE A 300 -12.84 -7.24 -10.43
N ASP A 301 -12.75 -8.48 -10.90
CA ASP A 301 -13.77 -9.04 -11.81
C ASP A 301 -14.99 -9.60 -11.07
N ASP A 302 -14.88 -9.91 -9.79
CA ASP A 302 -15.96 -10.62 -9.07
C ASP A 302 -17.22 -9.74 -8.93
N VAL A 303 -17.08 -8.44 -8.94
CA VAL A 303 -18.18 -7.46 -8.91
C VAL A 303 -18.94 -7.44 -10.25
N ILE A 304 -18.24 -7.56 -11.37
CA ILE A 304 -18.84 -7.52 -12.72
C ILE A 304 -19.77 -8.70 -12.94
N GLN A 305 -19.43 -9.87 -12.37
CA GLN A 305 -20.24 -11.08 -12.51
C GLN A 305 -21.48 -11.10 -11.59
N GLY A 306 -21.45 -10.34 -10.48
CA GLY A 306 -22.59 -10.18 -9.59
C GLY A 306 -23.71 -9.37 -10.24
N GLU A 307 -23.37 -8.30 -10.95
CA GLU A 307 -24.36 -7.45 -11.64
C GLU A 307 -24.97 -8.10 -12.90
N GLU A 308 -24.26 -9.03 -13.56
CA GLU A 308 -24.80 -9.78 -14.72
C GLU A 308 -25.78 -10.89 -14.31
N ASN A 309 -25.75 -11.36 -13.06
CA ASN A 309 -26.64 -12.42 -12.58
C ASN A 309 -27.92 -11.88 -11.91
N ASP A 310 -28.01 -10.59 -11.64
CA ASP A 310 -29.19 -9.94 -11.04
C ASP A 310 -30.07 -9.19 -12.07
N ASN A 311 -29.80 -9.30 -13.37
CA ASN A 311 -30.61 -8.83 -14.50
C ASN A 311 -31.10 -10.02 -15.34
#